data_bd6573b36c176ad70701b50e389a9673
#
_entry.id   bd6573b36c176ad70701b50e389a9673
#
_cell.length_a   1.000
_cell.length_b   1.000
_cell.length_c   1.000
_cell.angle_alpha   90.00
_cell.angle_beta   90.00
_cell.angle_gamma   90.00
#
_symmetry.space_group_name_H-M   'P 1'
#
loop_
_entity.id
_entity.type
_entity.pdbx_description
1 polymer ?
#
loop_
_entity_poly.entity_id
_entity_poly.type
_entity_poly.pdbx_seq_one_letter_code
_entity_poly.pdbx_strand_id
1 'polypeptide(L)'
;MSTSEPPFRWRSIALPALLPTLLFSIGEGAIIPIIPIAANNLGATLAIAGLVAGILTIGELFGNIPSGWLIARVGERPAMIGASGLSIVGLVICVIAPNPVALGFGVLLVGLATAVFALARHAFMTSFVPIAYRARALSTLGGTFRLGYFIGPFLTAVIISLTGTASSAFWIHIVMCLSAAILLITLPDPTATFGSVRTVRLAGRIMREGEALAEQESAGLFRTIYNSRDVLTRLGLGAALIGALRASRQVVLPLWAVSIGISEPDTAVIIGIAGAVDFALFYASGQIMDRFGRLWSALPSMIGLGVGHLALSLTHDLDSNVSWFIGVAMFLSLANGIGSGILMTLGADLADKSNPAPFLGAWRFTANLGGAGAPLIIAGVTAVASLSIAVATLGVFGLLGAGVIARYLPRFSPRPERGGTGPKSPADPVA
;
A
#
# COMPACT_ATOMS: atom_id res chain seq x y z
N MET A 1 -27.23 23.88 -27.69
CA MET A 1 -26.21 24.63 -26.93
C MET A 1 -25.33 23.62 -26.22
N SER A 2 -24.17 23.31 -26.78
CA SER A 2 -23.17 22.46 -26.11
C SER A 2 -22.50 23.31 -25.04
N THR A 3 -22.87 23.14 -23.80
CA THR A 3 -22.12 23.68 -22.67
C THR A 3 -20.80 22.94 -22.63
N SER A 4 -19.75 23.53 -23.21
CA SER A 4 -18.38 23.03 -23.03
C SER A 4 -18.09 23.07 -21.53
N GLU A 5 -18.00 21.89 -20.90
CA GLU A 5 -17.50 21.80 -19.54
C GLU A 5 -16.14 22.51 -19.46
N PRO A 6 -15.91 23.35 -18.44
CA PRO A 6 -14.63 24.05 -18.32
C PRO A 6 -13.50 23.03 -18.24
N PRO A 7 -12.34 23.31 -18.86
CA PRO A 7 -11.22 22.37 -18.90
C PRO A 7 -10.80 22.01 -17.46
N PHE A 8 -10.69 20.70 -17.18
CA PHE A 8 -10.29 20.17 -15.89
C PHE A 8 -8.92 20.70 -15.47
N ARG A 9 -8.85 21.40 -14.33
CA ARG A 9 -7.60 21.99 -13.83
C ARG A 9 -6.98 21.07 -12.79
N TRP A 10 -5.83 20.46 -13.11
CA TRP A 10 -5.07 19.59 -12.19
C TRP A 10 -4.77 20.25 -10.83
N ARG A 11 -4.57 21.56 -10.79
CA ARG A 11 -4.35 22.34 -9.55
C ARG A 11 -5.51 22.22 -8.57
N SER A 12 -6.73 22.02 -9.06
CA SER A 12 -7.92 21.90 -8.20
C SER A 12 -7.94 20.60 -7.41
N ILE A 13 -7.24 19.54 -7.85
CA ILE A 13 -7.11 18.27 -7.12
C ILE A 13 -5.83 18.26 -6.27
N ALA A 14 -4.77 18.94 -6.69
CA ALA A 14 -3.46 18.86 -6.07
C ALA A 14 -3.53 19.21 -4.57
N LEU A 15 -4.15 20.33 -4.23
CA LEU A 15 -4.24 20.79 -2.84
C LEU A 15 -5.18 19.93 -1.97
N PRO A 16 -6.44 19.62 -2.39
CA PRO A 16 -7.38 18.93 -1.49
C PRO A 16 -7.16 17.41 -1.41
N ALA A 17 -6.45 16.79 -2.34
CA ALA A 17 -6.28 15.35 -2.35
C ALA A 17 -4.83 14.87 -2.38
N LEU A 18 -3.99 15.43 -3.28
CA LEU A 18 -2.60 14.94 -3.43
C LEU A 18 -1.72 15.41 -2.27
N LEU A 19 -1.82 16.67 -1.85
CA LEU A 19 -0.95 17.20 -0.80
C LEU A 19 -1.24 16.57 0.59
N PRO A 20 -2.49 16.42 1.07
CA PRO A 20 -2.75 15.67 2.30
C PRO A 20 -2.28 14.22 2.22
N THR A 21 -2.41 13.57 1.05
CA THR A 21 -1.89 12.22 0.82
C THR A 21 -0.37 12.19 0.91
N LEU A 22 0.33 13.14 0.30
CA LEU A 22 1.79 13.22 0.36
C LEU A 22 2.26 13.38 1.80
N LEU A 23 1.68 14.32 2.54
CA LEU A 23 2.03 14.58 3.94
C LEU A 23 1.82 13.33 4.80
N PHE A 24 0.63 12.72 4.74
CA PHE A 24 0.33 11.50 5.49
C PHE A 24 1.32 10.38 5.16
N SER A 25 1.62 10.17 3.87
CA SER A 25 2.52 9.12 3.40
C SER A 25 3.99 9.38 3.71
N ILE A 26 4.44 10.64 3.79
CA ILE A 26 5.78 10.99 4.30
C ILE A 26 5.90 10.55 5.76
N GLY A 27 4.91 10.88 6.57
CA GLY A 27 4.88 10.48 7.98
C GLY A 27 4.87 8.96 8.15
N GLU A 28 4.04 8.26 7.40
CA GLU A 28 3.95 6.80 7.43
C GLU A 28 5.28 6.15 6.98
N GLY A 29 5.87 6.64 5.88
CA GLY A 29 7.17 6.19 5.40
C GLY A 29 8.30 6.44 6.41
N ALA A 30 8.19 7.50 7.22
CA ALA A 30 9.16 7.81 8.27
C ALA A 30 9.13 6.80 9.43
N ILE A 31 7.94 6.32 9.82
CA ILE A 31 7.82 5.46 11.01
C ILE A 31 7.98 3.97 10.71
N ILE A 32 7.62 3.50 9.51
CA ILE A 32 7.66 2.06 9.16
C ILE A 32 9.02 1.41 9.50
N PRO A 33 10.17 1.95 9.07
CA PRO A 33 11.46 1.33 9.39
C PRO A 33 11.81 1.42 10.87
N ILE A 34 11.18 2.32 11.63
CA ILE A 34 11.52 2.60 13.02
C ILE A 34 10.69 1.78 14.02
N ILE A 35 9.50 1.35 13.67
CA ILE A 35 8.64 0.57 14.57
C ILE A 35 9.37 -0.62 15.19
N PRO A 36 10.02 -1.54 14.43
CA PRO A 36 10.72 -2.68 15.01
C PRO A 36 11.98 -2.26 15.78
N ILE A 37 12.66 -1.19 15.38
CA ILE A 37 13.82 -0.63 16.09
C ILE A 37 13.38 -0.08 17.45
N ALA A 38 12.31 0.72 17.48
CA ALA A 38 11.75 1.28 18.72
C ALA A 38 11.27 0.17 19.67
N ALA A 39 10.65 -0.90 19.14
CA ALA A 39 10.27 -2.05 19.95
C ALA A 39 11.50 -2.75 20.57
N ASN A 40 12.56 -2.94 19.79
CA ASN A 40 13.81 -3.52 20.27
C ASN A 40 14.47 -2.64 21.35
N ASN A 41 14.48 -1.32 21.18
CA ASN A 41 15.00 -0.36 22.16
C ASN A 41 14.21 -0.37 23.48
N LEU A 42 12.93 -0.78 23.44
CA LEU A 42 12.09 -1.02 24.62
C LEU A 42 12.27 -2.43 25.23
N GLY A 43 13.29 -3.19 24.77
CA GLY A 43 13.62 -4.52 25.29
C GLY A 43 12.87 -5.68 24.62
N ALA A 44 12.21 -5.45 23.48
CA ALA A 44 11.59 -6.54 22.72
C ALA A 44 12.65 -7.44 22.08
N THR A 45 12.40 -8.74 22.08
CA THR A 45 13.15 -9.67 21.20
C THR A 45 12.83 -9.37 19.73
N LEU A 46 13.67 -9.84 18.80
CA LEU A 46 13.43 -9.68 17.35
C LEU A 46 12.05 -10.23 16.92
N ALA A 47 11.60 -11.32 17.54
CA ALA A 47 10.27 -11.88 17.30
C ALA A 47 9.15 -10.92 17.70
N ILE A 48 9.23 -10.35 18.92
CA ILE A 48 8.25 -9.37 19.42
C ILE A 48 8.33 -8.08 18.60
N ALA A 49 9.53 -7.60 18.26
CA ALA A 49 9.72 -6.41 17.43
C ALA A 49 9.09 -6.60 16.02
N GLY A 50 9.25 -7.77 15.42
CA GLY A 50 8.58 -8.14 14.17
C GLY A 50 7.05 -8.19 14.29
N LEU A 51 6.54 -8.71 15.43
CA LEU A 51 5.11 -8.70 15.71
C LEU A 51 4.58 -7.26 15.83
N VAL A 52 5.25 -6.41 16.61
CA VAL A 52 4.87 -4.99 16.79
C VAL A 52 4.84 -4.26 15.46
N ALA A 53 5.85 -4.47 14.60
CA ALA A 53 5.85 -3.91 13.24
C ALA A 53 4.66 -4.41 12.40
N GLY A 54 4.32 -5.70 12.54
CA GLY A 54 3.19 -6.32 11.85
C GLY A 54 1.82 -5.84 12.31
N ILE A 55 1.71 -5.33 13.54
CA ILE A 55 0.46 -4.78 14.07
C ILE A 55 -0.05 -3.62 13.19
N LEU A 56 0.82 -2.88 12.51
CA LEU A 56 0.43 -1.85 11.55
C LEU A 56 -0.47 -2.43 10.45
N THR A 57 -0.01 -3.47 9.76
CA THR A 57 -0.76 -4.12 8.67
C THR A 57 -1.98 -4.89 9.17
N ILE A 58 -1.94 -5.40 10.39
CA ILE A 58 -3.11 -5.97 11.06
C ILE A 58 -4.16 -4.89 11.32
N GLY A 59 -3.75 -3.73 11.81
CA GLY A 59 -4.61 -2.56 11.99
C GLY A 59 -5.25 -2.11 10.68
N GLU A 60 -4.48 -2.05 9.59
CA GLU A 60 -4.99 -1.75 8.25
C GLU A 60 -6.03 -2.78 7.78
N LEU A 61 -5.77 -4.08 7.97
CA LEU A 61 -6.68 -5.15 7.59
C LEU A 61 -8.04 -5.00 8.29
N PHE A 62 -8.02 -4.82 9.61
CA PHE A 62 -9.24 -4.64 10.39
C PHE A 62 -9.91 -3.28 10.13
N GLY A 63 -9.13 -2.23 9.94
CA GLY A 63 -9.61 -0.89 9.63
C GLY A 63 -10.35 -0.82 8.29
N ASN A 64 -9.95 -1.60 7.30
CA ASN A 64 -10.61 -1.63 5.99
C ASN A 64 -12.09 -2.06 6.08
N ILE A 65 -12.46 -2.89 7.07
CA ILE A 65 -13.85 -3.37 7.22
C ILE A 65 -14.83 -2.23 7.53
N PRO A 66 -14.61 -1.39 8.58
CA PRO A 66 -15.53 -0.30 8.91
C PRO A 66 -15.33 0.96 8.04
N SER A 67 -14.21 1.08 7.33
CA SER A 67 -13.85 2.31 6.61
C SER A 67 -14.90 2.73 5.59
N GLY A 68 -15.43 1.80 4.80
CA GLY A 68 -16.44 2.10 3.79
C GLY A 68 -17.75 2.63 4.42
N TRP A 69 -18.23 1.99 5.50
CA TRP A 69 -19.38 2.43 6.24
C TRP A 69 -19.18 3.80 6.90
N LEU A 70 -17.98 4.04 7.47
CA LEU A 70 -17.63 5.32 8.08
C LEU A 70 -17.67 6.44 7.04
N ILE A 71 -16.98 6.25 5.89
CA ILE A 71 -16.91 7.23 4.80
C ILE A 71 -18.31 7.56 4.26
N ALA A 72 -19.15 6.55 4.09
CA ALA A 72 -20.54 6.73 3.63
C ALA A 72 -21.43 7.52 4.62
N ARG A 73 -21.04 7.58 5.91
CA ARG A 73 -21.78 8.34 6.93
C ARG A 73 -21.28 9.75 7.13
N VAL A 74 -19.97 9.92 7.21
CA VAL A 74 -19.36 11.21 7.57
C VAL A 74 -18.84 11.97 6.35
N GLY A 75 -18.66 11.31 5.20
CA GLY A 75 -18.06 11.86 4.00
C GLY A 75 -16.54 11.65 3.95
N GLU A 76 -15.95 11.83 2.75
CA GLU A 76 -14.54 11.54 2.51
C GLU A 76 -13.58 12.45 3.29
N ARG A 77 -13.87 13.77 3.30
CA ARG A 77 -13.01 14.77 3.94
C ARG A 77 -13.02 14.68 5.47
N PRO A 78 -14.17 14.62 6.16
CA PRO A 78 -14.19 14.38 7.61
C PRO A 78 -13.56 13.05 8.02
N ALA A 79 -13.71 11.99 7.20
CA ALA A 79 -13.06 10.71 7.44
C ALA A 79 -11.53 10.82 7.40
N MET A 80 -10.95 11.57 6.44
CA MET A 80 -9.51 11.83 6.38
C MET A 80 -9.01 12.63 7.59
N ILE A 81 -9.76 13.65 8.02
CA ILE A 81 -9.44 14.46 9.21
C ILE A 81 -9.48 13.58 10.46
N GLY A 82 -10.54 12.79 10.64
CA GLY A 82 -10.68 11.87 11.77
C GLY A 82 -9.58 10.80 11.80
N ALA A 83 -9.20 10.27 10.64
CA ALA A 83 -8.09 9.33 10.50
C ALA A 83 -6.76 9.97 10.92
N SER A 84 -6.49 11.21 10.47
CA SER A 84 -5.28 11.95 10.91
C SER A 84 -5.28 12.16 12.44
N GLY A 85 -6.43 12.49 13.03
CA GLY A 85 -6.58 12.63 14.49
C GLY A 85 -6.33 11.30 15.22
N LEU A 86 -6.92 10.19 14.74
CA LEU A 86 -6.69 8.85 15.31
C LEU A 86 -5.22 8.42 15.21
N SER A 87 -4.58 8.73 14.08
CA SER A 87 -3.14 8.49 13.89
C SER A 87 -2.31 9.27 14.91
N ILE A 88 -2.62 10.56 15.13
CA ILE A 88 -1.92 11.38 16.14
C ILE A 88 -2.06 10.76 17.53
N VAL A 89 -3.25 10.30 17.92
CA VAL A 89 -3.45 9.62 19.22
C VAL A 89 -2.56 8.37 19.32
N GLY A 90 -2.56 7.52 18.28
CA GLY A 90 -1.68 6.34 18.25
C GLY A 90 -0.20 6.70 18.32
N LEU A 91 0.23 7.73 17.60
CA LEU A 91 1.62 8.20 17.59
C LEU A 91 2.07 8.80 18.93
N VAL A 92 1.20 9.55 19.62
CA VAL A 92 1.49 10.04 20.97
C VAL A 92 1.70 8.86 21.91
N ILE A 93 0.87 7.81 21.82
CA ILE A 93 1.08 6.58 22.61
C ILE A 93 2.45 5.94 22.25
N CYS A 94 2.84 5.91 20.95
CA CYS A 94 4.14 5.39 20.54
C CYS A 94 5.31 6.20 21.14
N VAL A 95 5.20 7.54 21.19
CA VAL A 95 6.25 8.42 21.74
C VAL A 95 6.46 8.19 23.24
N ILE A 96 5.36 8.00 24.00
CA ILE A 96 5.42 7.83 25.45
C ILE A 96 5.39 6.35 25.90
N ALA A 97 5.47 5.41 24.97
CA ALA A 97 5.36 3.98 25.23
C ALA A 97 6.44 3.50 26.23
N PRO A 98 6.08 2.97 27.39
CA PRO A 98 7.04 2.46 28.37
C PRO A 98 7.51 1.03 28.07
N ASN A 99 6.86 0.32 27.15
CA ASN A 99 7.12 -1.07 26.82
C ASN A 99 6.59 -1.41 25.42
N PRO A 100 7.00 -2.55 24.83
CA PRO A 100 6.59 -2.95 23.47
C PRO A 100 5.08 -3.15 23.29
N VAL A 101 4.34 -3.48 24.38
CA VAL A 101 2.89 -3.69 24.31
C VAL A 101 2.17 -2.36 24.09
N ALA A 102 2.54 -1.32 24.84
CA ALA A 102 2.01 0.03 24.66
C ALA A 102 2.34 0.58 23.27
N LEU A 103 3.58 0.36 22.80
CA LEU A 103 3.99 0.71 21.43
C LEU A 103 3.10 0.00 20.41
N GLY A 104 2.87 -1.30 20.55
CA GLY A 104 2.00 -2.08 19.68
C GLY A 104 0.56 -1.56 19.64
N PHE A 105 0.01 -1.12 20.76
CA PHE A 105 -1.31 -0.50 20.80
C PHE A 105 -1.36 0.82 20.02
N GLY A 106 -0.34 1.68 20.18
CA GLY A 106 -0.21 2.89 19.39
C GLY A 106 -0.12 2.59 17.89
N VAL A 107 0.71 1.62 17.50
CA VAL A 107 0.86 1.16 16.11
C VAL A 107 -0.45 0.61 15.53
N LEU A 108 -1.25 -0.11 16.34
CA LEU A 108 -2.57 -0.59 15.93
C LEU A 108 -3.50 0.58 15.55
N LEU A 109 -3.54 1.62 16.36
CA LEU A 109 -4.37 2.80 16.07
C LEU A 109 -3.91 3.52 14.79
N VAL A 110 -2.59 3.61 14.57
CA VAL A 110 -2.03 4.14 13.32
C VAL A 110 -2.47 3.30 12.13
N GLY A 111 -2.39 1.96 12.21
CA GLY A 111 -2.83 1.07 11.13
C GLY A 111 -4.33 1.20 10.82
N LEU A 112 -5.19 1.28 11.84
CA LEU A 112 -6.63 1.56 11.67
C LEU A 112 -6.85 2.90 10.96
N ALA A 113 -6.13 3.94 11.36
CA ALA A 113 -6.20 5.27 10.77
C ALA A 113 -5.75 5.26 9.30
N THR A 114 -4.65 4.57 8.99
CA THR A 114 -4.13 4.42 7.62
C THR A 114 -5.17 3.79 6.69
N ALA A 115 -5.88 2.76 7.13
CA ALA A 115 -6.95 2.13 6.33
C ALA A 115 -8.07 3.12 5.99
N VAL A 116 -8.56 3.87 6.99
CA VAL A 116 -9.61 4.88 6.78
C VAL A 116 -9.13 5.99 5.84
N PHE A 117 -7.92 6.53 6.07
CA PHE A 117 -7.34 7.58 5.24
C PHE A 117 -7.15 7.11 3.80
N ALA A 118 -6.63 5.90 3.59
CA ALA A 118 -6.39 5.31 2.27
C ALA A 118 -7.69 5.13 1.46
N LEU A 119 -8.76 4.64 2.08
CA LEU A 119 -10.04 4.46 1.40
C LEU A 119 -10.73 5.81 1.15
N ALA A 120 -10.68 6.73 2.12
CA ALA A 120 -11.31 8.05 2.01
C ALA A 120 -10.69 8.89 0.86
N ARG A 121 -9.37 8.89 0.69
CA ARG A 121 -8.71 9.58 -0.42
C ARG A 121 -9.06 8.98 -1.79
N HIS A 122 -9.23 7.64 -1.89
CA HIS A 122 -9.69 6.99 -3.13
C HIS A 122 -11.13 7.37 -3.45
N ALA A 123 -12.03 7.34 -2.45
CA ALA A 123 -13.40 7.78 -2.58
C ALA A 123 -13.48 9.25 -3.03
N PHE A 124 -12.68 10.13 -2.43
CA PHE A 124 -12.58 11.54 -2.82
C PHE A 124 -12.22 11.70 -4.31
N MET A 125 -11.17 10.99 -4.78
CA MET A 125 -10.78 11.04 -6.18
C MET A 125 -11.89 10.56 -7.11
N THR A 126 -12.63 9.55 -6.70
CA THR A 126 -13.76 9.01 -7.49
C THR A 126 -14.94 9.96 -7.52
N SER A 127 -15.24 10.63 -6.41
CA SER A 127 -16.34 11.60 -6.31
C SER A 127 -16.11 12.87 -7.11
N PHE A 128 -14.90 13.42 -7.07
CA PHE A 128 -14.63 14.77 -7.56
C PHE A 128 -13.93 14.83 -8.91
N VAL A 129 -13.29 13.73 -9.38
CA VAL A 129 -12.60 13.73 -10.66
C VAL A 129 -13.50 13.21 -11.78
N PRO A 130 -13.66 13.98 -12.90
CA PRO A 130 -14.41 13.53 -14.07
C PRO A 130 -13.90 12.18 -14.60
N ILE A 131 -14.79 11.32 -15.08
CA ILE A 131 -14.47 9.94 -15.52
C ILE A 131 -13.32 9.92 -16.52
N ALA A 132 -13.27 10.86 -17.47
CA ALA A 132 -12.23 10.97 -18.49
C ALA A 132 -10.80 11.14 -17.90
N TYR A 133 -10.66 11.70 -16.70
CA TYR A 133 -9.37 11.97 -16.04
C TYR A 133 -9.11 11.07 -14.83
N ARG A 134 -10.11 10.25 -14.41
CA ARG A 134 -10.06 9.46 -13.18
C ARG A 134 -8.90 8.47 -13.12
N ALA A 135 -8.64 7.75 -14.22
CA ALA A 135 -7.53 6.80 -14.28
C ALA A 135 -6.17 7.50 -14.06
N ARG A 136 -5.95 8.65 -14.70
CA ARG A 136 -4.73 9.44 -14.52
C ARG A 136 -4.62 10.00 -13.11
N ALA A 137 -5.73 10.48 -12.52
CA ALA A 137 -5.76 11.00 -11.15
C ALA A 137 -5.43 9.93 -10.11
N LEU A 138 -5.99 8.73 -10.24
CA LEU A 138 -5.70 7.59 -9.37
C LEU A 138 -4.24 7.10 -9.53
N SER A 139 -3.70 7.10 -10.76
CA SER A 139 -2.29 6.80 -10.98
C SER A 139 -1.37 7.83 -10.32
N THR A 140 -1.69 9.13 -10.46
CA THR A 140 -0.96 10.22 -9.79
C THR A 140 -1.03 10.09 -8.26
N LEU A 141 -2.21 9.73 -7.72
CA LEU A 141 -2.38 9.46 -6.29
C LEU A 141 -1.45 8.32 -5.82
N GLY A 142 -1.37 7.25 -6.60
CA GLY A 142 -0.45 6.13 -6.34
C GLY A 142 1.03 6.54 -6.36
N GLY A 143 1.43 7.41 -7.30
CA GLY A 143 2.76 8.00 -7.36
C GLY A 143 3.06 8.91 -6.17
N THR A 144 2.09 9.74 -5.78
CA THR A 144 2.20 10.65 -4.62
C THR A 144 2.43 9.88 -3.31
N PHE A 145 1.69 8.81 -3.11
CA PHE A 145 1.87 7.92 -1.96
C PHE A 145 3.29 7.33 -1.90
N ARG A 146 3.80 6.81 -3.02
CA ARG A 146 5.15 6.25 -3.09
C ARG A 146 6.24 7.30 -2.89
N LEU A 147 6.02 8.51 -3.39
CA LEU A 147 6.92 9.64 -3.13
C LEU A 147 7.03 9.92 -1.64
N GLY A 148 5.93 9.85 -0.89
CA GLY A 148 5.95 9.98 0.57
C GLY A 148 6.78 8.88 1.24
N TYR A 149 6.58 7.63 0.84
CA TYR A 149 7.36 6.49 1.34
C TYR A 149 8.86 6.56 1.00
N PHE A 150 9.20 7.23 -0.08
CA PHE A 150 10.59 7.52 -0.44
C PHE A 150 11.19 8.64 0.44
N ILE A 151 10.46 9.74 0.66
CA ILE A 151 10.96 10.89 1.41
C ILE A 151 11.06 10.61 2.91
N GLY A 152 10.08 9.89 3.48
CA GLY A 152 9.94 9.65 4.90
C GLY A 152 11.21 9.15 5.59
N PRO A 153 11.85 8.06 5.13
CA PRO A 153 13.04 7.50 5.77
C PRO A 153 14.24 8.46 5.81
N PHE A 154 14.40 9.35 4.83
CA PHE A 154 15.47 10.36 4.88
C PHE A 154 15.22 11.40 5.97
N LEU A 155 13.98 11.85 6.16
CA LEU A 155 13.64 12.72 7.28
C LEU A 155 13.88 12.02 8.61
N THR A 156 13.60 10.72 8.68
CA THR A 156 13.90 9.87 9.84
C THR A 156 15.38 9.82 10.12
N ALA A 157 16.22 9.58 9.11
CA ALA A 157 17.68 9.57 9.28
C ALA A 157 18.18 10.89 9.84
N VAL A 158 17.70 12.01 9.29
CA VAL A 158 18.06 13.35 9.75
C VAL A 158 17.64 13.58 11.20
N ILE A 159 16.37 13.31 11.56
CA ILE A 159 15.87 13.59 12.90
C ILE A 159 16.57 12.72 13.95
N ILE A 160 16.83 11.44 13.66
CA ILE A 160 17.54 10.55 14.57
C ILE A 160 19.00 11.00 14.73
N SER A 161 19.69 11.43 13.66
CA SER A 161 21.05 11.96 13.75
C SER A 161 21.15 13.22 14.62
N LEU A 162 20.07 14.02 14.67
CA LEU A 162 20.02 15.24 15.48
C LEU A 162 19.62 14.98 16.94
N THR A 163 18.75 14.00 17.19
CA THR A 163 18.16 13.74 18.52
C THR A 163 18.77 12.57 19.25
N GLY A 164 19.42 11.66 18.53
CA GLY A 164 20.00 10.42 19.07
C GLY A 164 18.96 9.35 19.48
N THR A 165 17.69 9.50 19.11
CA THR A 165 16.63 8.58 19.53
C THR A 165 15.70 8.17 18.39
N ALA A 166 15.46 6.86 18.23
CA ALA A 166 14.53 6.33 17.22
C ALA A 166 13.09 6.86 17.39
N SER A 167 12.64 7.06 18.63
CA SER A 167 11.28 7.54 18.93
C SER A 167 11.01 8.95 18.39
N SER A 168 12.04 9.73 18.08
CA SER A 168 11.89 11.06 17.46
C SER A 168 11.24 11.00 16.07
N ALA A 169 11.34 9.88 15.37
CA ALA A 169 10.71 9.69 14.07
C ALA A 169 9.17 9.75 14.14
N PHE A 170 8.56 9.36 15.27
CA PHE A 170 7.10 9.45 15.44
C PHE A 170 6.60 10.91 15.38
N TRP A 171 7.42 11.88 15.81
CA TRP A 171 7.09 13.30 15.70
C TRP A 171 6.97 13.76 14.25
N ILE A 172 7.73 13.18 13.33
CA ILE A 172 7.59 13.48 11.89
C ILE A 172 6.16 13.17 11.46
N HIS A 173 5.65 11.97 11.80
CA HIS A 173 4.30 11.60 11.40
C HIS A 173 3.23 12.40 12.12
N ILE A 174 3.40 12.78 13.39
CA ILE A 174 2.50 13.69 14.12
C ILE A 174 2.39 15.03 13.38
N VAL A 175 3.52 15.63 13.03
CA VAL A 175 3.56 16.91 12.31
C VAL A 175 2.91 16.78 10.92
N MET A 176 3.18 15.71 10.22
CA MET A 176 2.60 15.46 8.90
C MET A 176 1.08 15.22 8.97
N CYS A 177 0.59 14.45 9.95
CA CYS A 177 -0.86 14.27 10.18
C CYS A 177 -1.55 15.57 10.57
N LEU A 178 -0.93 16.36 11.46
CA LEU A 178 -1.45 17.66 11.85
C LEU A 178 -1.53 18.61 10.65
N SER A 179 -0.46 18.67 9.85
CA SER A 179 -0.41 19.47 8.64
C SER A 179 -1.48 19.06 7.62
N ALA A 180 -1.66 17.74 7.42
CA ALA A 180 -2.70 17.20 6.55
C ALA A 180 -4.11 17.55 7.06
N ALA A 181 -4.36 17.42 8.37
CA ALA A 181 -5.63 17.77 8.98
C ALA A 181 -5.93 19.27 8.86
N ILE A 182 -4.96 20.15 9.19
CA ILE A 182 -5.09 21.61 9.05
C ILE A 182 -5.40 21.96 7.58
N LEU A 183 -4.66 21.41 6.64
CA LEU A 183 -4.88 21.65 5.21
C LEU A 183 -6.30 21.23 4.80
N LEU A 184 -6.74 20.05 5.23
CA LEU A 184 -8.11 19.60 4.95
C LEU A 184 -9.19 20.48 5.60
N ILE A 185 -8.95 21.06 6.77
CA ILE A 185 -9.89 21.95 7.45
C ILE A 185 -9.93 23.34 6.79
N THR A 186 -8.81 23.87 6.35
CA THR A 186 -8.70 25.24 5.83
C THR A 186 -9.07 25.38 4.35
N LEU A 187 -8.94 24.30 3.57
CA LEU A 187 -9.29 24.33 2.15
C LEU A 187 -10.81 24.53 1.95
N PRO A 188 -11.23 25.27 0.91
CA PRO A 188 -12.63 25.42 0.57
C PRO A 188 -13.30 24.07 0.26
N ASP A 189 -14.64 24.04 0.35
CA ASP A 189 -15.40 22.85 0.03
C ASP A 189 -15.10 22.43 -1.44
N PRO A 190 -14.74 21.17 -1.68
CA PRO A 190 -14.50 20.68 -3.02
C PRO A 190 -15.66 20.88 -3.98
N THR A 191 -16.91 20.88 -3.49
CA THR A 191 -18.11 21.14 -4.30
C THR A 191 -18.11 22.55 -4.90
N ALA A 192 -17.56 23.54 -4.18
CA ALA A 192 -17.41 24.91 -4.69
C ALA A 192 -16.40 25.02 -5.83
N THR A 193 -15.40 24.10 -5.84
CA THR A 193 -14.34 24.09 -6.85
C THR A 193 -14.69 23.25 -8.09
N PHE A 194 -15.40 22.14 -7.89
CA PHE A 194 -15.69 21.13 -8.93
C PHE A 194 -17.11 21.19 -9.48
N GLY A 195 -17.98 22.04 -8.93
CA GLY A 195 -19.39 22.14 -9.34
C GLY A 195 -20.23 20.95 -8.87
N SER A 196 -21.23 20.54 -9.66
CA SER A 196 -22.11 19.44 -9.30
C SER A 196 -21.36 18.11 -9.23
N VAL A 197 -21.28 17.55 -8.03
CA VAL A 197 -20.70 16.23 -7.78
C VAL A 197 -21.70 15.15 -8.19
N ARG A 198 -21.22 14.10 -8.83
CA ARG A 198 -22.06 12.97 -9.21
C ARG A 198 -22.57 12.25 -7.97
N THR A 199 -23.91 12.24 -7.82
CA THR A 199 -24.57 11.52 -6.73
C THR A 199 -25.28 10.28 -7.27
N VAL A 200 -25.32 9.25 -6.47
CA VAL A 200 -26.04 8.00 -6.73
C VAL A 200 -26.95 7.68 -5.57
N ARG A 201 -28.05 6.96 -5.86
CA ARG A 201 -28.96 6.48 -4.82
C ARG A 201 -28.60 5.03 -4.47
N LEU A 202 -28.16 4.82 -3.23
CA LEU A 202 -27.84 3.51 -2.70
C LEU A 202 -28.62 3.29 -1.40
N ALA A 203 -29.28 2.13 -1.27
CA ALA A 203 -30.08 1.78 -0.08
C ALA A 203 -31.05 2.90 0.40
N GLY A 204 -31.66 3.63 -0.55
CA GLY A 204 -32.59 4.73 -0.25
C GLY A 204 -31.92 6.06 0.13
N ARG A 205 -30.60 6.13 0.22
CA ARG A 205 -29.81 7.32 0.54
C ARG A 205 -29.18 7.92 -0.72
N ILE A 206 -29.15 9.24 -0.82
CA ILE A 206 -28.39 9.95 -1.86
C ILE A 206 -27.02 10.24 -1.29
N MET A 207 -25.97 9.74 -1.96
CA MET A 207 -24.57 9.91 -1.56
C MET A 207 -23.70 10.16 -2.78
N ARG A 208 -22.47 10.62 -2.56
CA ARG A 208 -21.49 10.79 -3.63
C ARG A 208 -21.06 9.45 -4.22
N GLU A 209 -20.68 9.44 -5.48
CA GLU A 209 -20.29 8.20 -6.18
C GLU A 209 -19.14 7.47 -5.46
N GLY A 210 -18.12 8.19 -4.98
CA GLY A 210 -17.00 7.60 -4.24
C GLY A 210 -17.41 7.03 -2.87
N GLU A 211 -18.29 7.70 -2.15
CA GLU A 211 -18.86 7.23 -0.88
C GLU A 211 -19.64 5.91 -1.10
N ALA A 212 -20.47 5.88 -2.16
CA ALA A 212 -21.24 4.69 -2.51
C ALA A 212 -20.35 3.50 -2.90
N LEU A 213 -19.29 3.76 -3.66
CA LEU A 213 -18.30 2.71 -4.02
C LEU A 213 -17.57 2.20 -2.79
N ALA A 214 -17.14 3.07 -1.87
CA ALA A 214 -16.49 2.68 -0.62
C ALA A 214 -17.42 1.80 0.26
N GLU A 215 -18.71 2.16 0.35
CA GLU A 215 -19.71 1.35 1.05
C GLU A 215 -19.92 -0.01 0.36
N GLN A 216 -19.98 -0.05 -0.97
CA GLN A 216 -20.13 -1.30 -1.73
C GLN A 216 -18.91 -2.22 -1.64
N GLU A 217 -17.69 -1.69 -1.58
CA GLU A 217 -16.46 -2.47 -1.38
C GLU A 217 -16.45 -3.19 -0.03
N SER A 218 -17.01 -2.57 1.01
CA SER A 218 -17.10 -3.17 2.36
C SER A 218 -18.38 -3.97 2.60
N ALA A 219 -19.46 -3.64 1.91
CA ALA A 219 -20.73 -4.31 2.08
C ALA A 219 -20.73 -5.72 1.50
N GLY A 220 -21.13 -6.70 2.32
CA GLY A 220 -21.23 -8.09 1.87
C GLY A 220 -19.92 -8.78 1.54
N LEU A 221 -18.79 -8.31 2.10
CA LEU A 221 -17.43 -8.81 1.86
C LEU A 221 -17.35 -10.33 1.94
N PHE A 222 -17.83 -10.96 3.00
CA PHE A 222 -17.77 -12.40 3.19
C PHE A 222 -18.63 -13.15 2.18
N ARG A 223 -19.80 -12.59 1.82
CA ARG A 223 -20.65 -13.17 0.76
C ARG A 223 -19.97 -13.11 -0.59
N THR A 224 -19.32 -12.00 -0.91
CA THR A 224 -18.54 -11.84 -2.16
C THR A 224 -17.35 -12.80 -2.20
N ILE A 225 -16.64 -12.97 -1.09
CA ILE A 225 -15.54 -13.96 -0.97
C ILE A 225 -16.08 -15.37 -1.26
N TYR A 226 -17.22 -15.74 -0.68
CA TYR A 226 -17.82 -17.04 -0.92
C TYR A 226 -18.27 -17.24 -2.38
N ASN A 227 -18.90 -16.24 -2.97
CA ASN A 227 -19.36 -16.30 -4.36
C ASN A 227 -18.21 -16.33 -5.36
N SER A 228 -17.07 -15.68 -5.05
CA SER A 228 -15.87 -15.61 -5.91
C SER A 228 -14.79 -16.62 -5.50
N ARG A 229 -15.13 -17.63 -4.69
CA ARG A 229 -14.17 -18.59 -4.12
C ARG A 229 -13.28 -19.27 -5.15
N ASP A 230 -13.78 -19.58 -6.34
CA ASP A 230 -13.00 -20.25 -7.40
C ASP A 230 -11.84 -19.40 -7.90
N VAL A 231 -12.04 -18.11 -8.06
CA VAL A 231 -11.00 -17.15 -8.44
C VAL A 231 -10.09 -16.87 -7.25
N LEU A 232 -10.67 -16.65 -6.05
CA LEU A 232 -9.92 -16.28 -4.85
C LEU A 232 -9.07 -17.42 -4.29
N THR A 233 -9.51 -18.68 -4.36
CA THR A 233 -8.67 -19.82 -3.93
C THR A 233 -7.50 -20.10 -4.85
N ARG A 234 -7.60 -19.73 -6.12
CA ARG A 234 -6.56 -19.97 -7.13
C ARG A 234 -5.67 -18.73 -7.30
N LEU A 235 -6.22 -17.67 -7.88
CA LEU A 235 -5.47 -16.46 -8.18
C LEU A 235 -5.38 -15.52 -6.97
N GLY A 236 -6.40 -15.53 -6.08
CA GLY A 236 -6.36 -14.79 -4.82
C GLY A 236 -5.27 -15.30 -3.87
N LEU A 237 -4.94 -16.60 -3.86
CA LEU A 237 -3.76 -17.10 -3.16
C LEU A 237 -2.47 -16.43 -3.68
N GLY A 238 -2.34 -16.28 -5.01
CA GLY A 238 -1.25 -15.51 -5.61
C GLY A 238 -1.23 -14.06 -5.15
N ALA A 239 -2.41 -13.41 -5.08
CA ALA A 239 -2.53 -12.03 -4.57
C ALA A 239 -2.15 -11.91 -3.10
N ALA A 240 -2.56 -12.88 -2.25
CA ALA A 240 -2.18 -12.94 -0.85
C ALA A 240 -0.65 -13.11 -0.69
N LEU A 241 -0.02 -13.98 -1.48
CA LEU A 241 1.43 -14.18 -1.46
C LEU A 241 2.19 -12.94 -1.96
N ILE A 242 1.68 -12.22 -2.97
CA ILE A 242 2.24 -10.91 -3.36
C ILE A 242 2.14 -9.92 -2.20
N GLY A 243 0.98 -9.83 -1.55
CA GLY A 243 0.77 -8.99 -0.37
C GLY A 243 1.73 -9.33 0.76
N ALA A 244 1.88 -10.64 1.04
CA ALA A 244 2.79 -11.16 2.06
C ALA A 244 4.24 -10.75 1.79
N LEU A 245 4.75 -10.96 0.59
CA LEU A 245 6.16 -10.65 0.23
C LEU A 245 6.44 -9.13 0.26
N ARG A 246 5.46 -8.30 -0.07
CA ARG A 246 5.59 -6.84 0.03
C ARG A 246 5.63 -6.37 1.48
N ALA A 247 4.72 -6.87 2.32
CA ALA A 247 4.68 -6.54 3.73
C ALA A 247 5.90 -7.10 4.47
N SER A 248 6.35 -8.32 4.13
CA SER A 248 7.53 -8.92 4.75
C SER A 248 8.78 -8.07 4.56
N ARG A 249 8.98 -7.47 3.39
CA ARG A 249 10.12 -6.59 3.12
C ARG A 249 10.16 -5.40 4.09
N GLN A 250 9.00 -4.81 4.39
CA GLN A 250 8.90 -3.67 5.32
C GLN A 250 9.24 -4.02 6.76
N VAL A 251 9.07 -5.28 7.14
CA VAL A 251 9.39 -5.79 8.49
C VAL A 251 10.79 -6.41 8.53
N VAL A 252 11.14 -7.23 7.53
CA VAL A 252 12.42 -7.95 7.47
C VAL A 252 13.61 -7.00 7.38
N LEU A 253 13.56 -5.98 6.51
CA LEU A 253 14.73 -5.12 6.30
C LEU A 253 15.15 -4.39 7.59
N PRO A 254 14.26 -3.69 8.33
CA PRO A 254 14.69 -3.05 9.58
C PRO A 254 15.03 -4.05 10.68
N LEU A 255 14.35 -5.20 10.79
CA LEU A 255 14.73 -6.25 11.76
C LEU A 255 16.10 -6.85 11.46
N TRP A 256 16.40 -7.07 10.17
CA TRP A 256 17.71 -7.57 9.75
C TRP A 256 18.82 -6.58 10.08
N ALA A 257 18.60 -5.28 9.79
CA ALA A 257 19.54 -4.22 10.15
C ALA A 257 19.84 -4.20 11.66
N VAL A 258 18.79 -4.31 12.50
CA VAL A 258 18.97 -4.45 13.96
C VAL A 258 19.79 -5.68 14.30
N SER A 259 19.51 -6.85 13.69
CA SER A 259 20.18 -8.12 14.03
C SER A 259 21.66 -8.15 13.67
N ILE A 260 22.09 -7.37 12.66
CA ILE A 260 23.51 -7.25 12.24
C ILE A 260 24.17 -5.95 12.74
N GLY A 261 23.50 -5.17 13.62
CA GLY A 261 24.09 -4.02 14.29
C GLY A 261 24.26 -2.76 13.44
N ILE A 262 23.48 -2.59 12.36
CA ILE A 262 23.48 -1.33 11.58
C ILE A 262 22.82 -0.22 12.41
N SER A 263 23.42 0.98 12.37
CA SER A 263 22.86 2.14 13.07
C SER A 263 21.46 2.51 12.57
N GLU A 264 20.66 3.11 13.45
CA GLU A 264 19.28 3.52 13.13
C GLU A 264 19.23 4.53 11.96
N PRO A 265 20.11 5.57 11.91
CA PRO A 265 20.14 6.48 10.77
C PRO A 265 20.55 5.79 9.46
N ASP A 266 21.57 4.92 9.48
CA ASP A 266 22.01 4.20 8.29
C ASP A 266 20.92 3.25 7.77
N THR A 267 20.22 2.57 8.67
CA THR A 267 19.06 1.75 8.33
C THR A 267 17.99 2.57 7.59
N ALA A 268 17.67 3.76 8.11
CA ALA A 268 16.68 4.63 7.47
C ALA A 268 17.16 5.12 6.09
N VAL A 269 18.45 5.48 5.94
CA VAL A 269 19.02 5.86 4.63
C VAL A 269 18.95 4.72 3.63
N ILE A 270 19.37 3.50 4.02
CA ILE A 270 19.36 2.32 3.13
C ILE A 270 17.92 2.03 2.66
N ILE A 271 16.95 2.05 3.58
CA ILE A 271 15.53 1.84 3.25
C ILE A 271 14.99 2.98 2.38
N GLY A 272 15.42 4.22 2.61
CA GLY A 272 15.07 5.37 1.78
C GLY A 272 15.57 5.22 0.34
N ILE A 273 16.83 4.84 0.15
CA ILE A 273 17.41 4.58 -1.18
C ILE A 273 16.67 3.41 -1.87
N ALA A 274 16.39 2.35 -1.13
CA ALA A 274 15.59 1.23 -1.61
C ALA A 274 14.19 1.68 -2.05
N GLY A 275 13.57 2.59 -1.30
CA GLY A 275 12.30 3.24 -1.65
C GLY A 275 12.38 4.08 -2.92
N ALA A 276 13.53 4.75 -3.18
CA ALA A 276 13.76 5.49 -4.42
C ALA A 276 13.74 4.57 -5.65
N VAL A 277 14.38 3.40 -5.56
CA VAL A 277 14.38 2.38 -6.62
C VAL A 277 12.96 1.90 -6.90
N ASP A 278 12.19 1.61 -5.85
CA ASP A 278 10.79 1.18 -5.98
C ASP A 278 9.91 2.27 -6.62
N PHE A 279 10.09 3.53 -6.21
CA PHE A 279 9.37 4.68 -6.77
C PHE A 279 9.71 4.90 -8.26
N ALA A 280 10.98 4.85 -8.62
CA ALA A 280 11.44 5.06 -10.01
C ALA A 280 10.85 4.01 -10.97
N LEU A 281 10.68 2.76 -10.50
CA LEU A 281 10.15 1.67 -11.32
C LEU A 281 8.61 1.63 -11.39
N PHE A 282 7.92 2.44 -10.61
CA PHE A 282 6.45 2.44 -10.60
C PHE A 282 5.84 2.68 -11.98
N TYR A 283 6.35 3.67 -12.72
CA TYR A 283 5.87 3.94 -14.07
C TYR A 283 6.29 2.87 -15.08
N ALA A 284 7.50 2.34 -14.93
CA ALA A 284 7.99 1.26 -15.80
C ALA A 284 7.16 -0.03 -15.66
N SER A 285 6.70 -0.35 -14.44
CA SER A 285 5.82 -1.50 -14.19
C SER A 285 4.53 -1.43 -15.01
N GLY A 286 3.88 -0.26 -15.07
CA GLY A 286 2.69 -0.05 -15.88
C GLY A 286 2.96 -0.31 -17.37
N GLN A 287 4.04 0.24 -17.92
CA GLN A 287 4.44 0.04 -19.32
C GLN A 287 4.76 -1.43 -19.63
N ILE A 288 5.40 -2.15 -18.69
CA ILE A 288 5.67 -3.59 -18.85
C ILE A 288 4.35 -4.37 -18.93
N MET A 289 3.40 -4.08 -18.04
CA MET A 289 2.08 -4.74 -18.02
C MET A 289 1.27 -4.47 -19.30
N ASP A 290 1.34 -3.26 -19.84
CA ASP A 290 0.61 -2.88 -21.04
C ASP A 290 1.23 -3.47 -22.31
N ARG A 291 2.58 -3.52 -22.40
CA ARG A 291 3.30 -3.99 -23.58
C ARG A 291 3.45 -5.51 -23.62
N PHE A 292 3.78 -6.14 -22.51
CA PHE A 292 4.13 -7.56 -22.44
C PHE A 292 3.08 -8.42 -21.73
N GLY A 293 2.12 -7.77 -21.07
CA GLY A 293 1.07 -8.44 -20.30
C GLY A 293 1.41 -8.60 -18.82
N ARG A 294 0.37 -8.92 -18.03
CA ARG A 294 0.42 -8.95 -16.55
C ARG A 294 1.44 -9.95 -16.00
N LEU A 295 1.62 -11.07 -16.72
CA LEU A 295 2.55 -12.13 -16.28
C LEU A 295 4.01 -11.64 -16.23
N TRP A 296 4.42 -10.80 -17.19
CA TRP A 296 5.78 -10.26 -17.27
C TRP A 296 6.13 -9.22 -16.20
N SER A 297 5.15 -8.74 -15.49
CA SER A 297 5.36 -7.92 -14.29
C SER A 297 5.28 -8.78 -13.02
N ALA A 298 4.25 -9.63 -12.91
CA ALA A 298 3.99 -10.41 -11.71
C ALA A 298 5.06 -11.50 -11.43
N LEU A 299 5.44 -12.27 -12.46
CA LEU A 299 6.32 -13.41 -12.29
C LEU A 299 7.77 -13.02 -11.94
N PRO A 300 8.43 -12.09 -12.67
CA PRO A 300 9.77 -11.63 -12.29
C PRO A 300 9.79 -10.97 -10.90
N SER A 301 8.75 -10.22 -10.55
CA SER A 301 8.62 -9.61 -9.22
C SER A 301 8.60 -10.68 -8.13
N MET A 302 7.76 -11.70 -8.26
CA MET A 302 7.64 -12.74 -7.24
C MET A 302 8.90 -13.62 -7.15
N ILE A 303 9.50 -13.96 -8.27
CA ILE A 303 10.77 -14.70 -8.29
C ILE A 303 11.87 -13.85 -7.63
N GLY A 304 11.98 -12.57 -8.01
CA GLY A 304 12.98 -11.67 -7.45
C GLY A 304 12.81 -11.45 -5.95
N LEU A 305 11.58 -11.24 -5.48
CA LEU A 305 11.30 -11.15 -4.05
C LEU A 305 11.64 -12.46 -3.33
N GLY A 306 11.26 -13.63 -3.88
CA GLY A 306 11.59 -14.93 -3.31
C GLY A 306 13.10 -15.19 -3.23
N VAL A 307 13.81 -14.99 -4.34
CA VAL A 307 15.27 -15.15 -4.39
C VAL A 307 15.99 -14.17 -3.49
N GLY A 308 15.54 -12.89 -3.43
CA GLY A 308 16.13 -11.88 -2.56
C GLY A 308 15.99 -12.23 -1.07
N HIS A 309 14.82 -12.74 -0.63
CA HIS A 309 14.66 -13.24 0.74
C HIS A 309 15.54 -14.44 1.03
N LEU A 310 15.64 -15.41 0.09
CA LEU A 310 16.55 -16.54 0.26
C LEU A 310 18.02 -16.11 0.31
N ALA A 311 18.43 -15.20 -0.56
CA ALA A 311 19.79 -14.66 -0.53
C ALA A 311 20.07 -13.98 0.82
N LEU A 312 19.15 -13.11 1.29
CA LEU A 312 19.31 -12.44 2.59
C LEU A 312 19.48 -13.45 3.72
N SER A 313 18.67 -14.51 3.74
CA SER A 313 18.68 -15.51 4.81
C SER A 313 20.04 -16.26 4.98
N LEU A 314 20.87 -16.25 3.96
CA LEU A 314 22.18 -16.90 3.94
C LEU A 314 23.34 -15.96 4.31
N THR A 315 23.07 -14.67 4.56
CA THR A 315 24.13 -13.65 4.65
C THR A 315 24.34 -13.11 6.06
N HIS A 316 23.59 -13.61 7.06
CA HIS A 316 23.61 -13.07 8.44
C HIS A 316 25.00 -13.14 9.07
N ASP A 317 25.67 -14.31 8.97
CA ASP A 317 26.92 -14.59 9.68
C ASP A 317 28.17 -14.38 8.80
N LEU A 318 28.03 -13.72 7.66
CA LEU A 318 29.14 -13.38 6.78
C LEU A 318 29.84 -12.10 7.28
N ASP A 319 31.17 -12.03 7.14
CA ASP A 319 31.94 -10.81 7.44
C ASP A 319 31.48 -9.59 6.62
N SER A 320 30.89 -9.84 5.44
CA SER A 320 30.37 -8.83 4.51
C SER A 320 28.86 -8.65 4.61
N ASN A 321 28.21 -9.02 5.75
CA ASN A 321 26.75 -9.02 5.93
C ASN A 321 26.11 -7.66 5.63
N VAL A 322 26.75 -6.54 6.00
CA VAL A 322 26.25 -5.18 5.71
C VAL A 322 26.21 -4.92 4.20
N SER A 323 27.26 -5.29 3.47
CA SER A 323 27.30 -5.12 2.01
C SER A 323 26.24 -5.97 1.31
N TRP A 324 26.06 -7.21 1.77
CA TRP A 324 25.00 -8.10 1.28
C TRP A 324 23.62 -7.54 1.60
N PHE A 325 23.40 -7.02 2.81
CA PHE A 325 22.14 -6.39 3.19
C PHE A 325 21.78 -5.23 2.26
N ILE A 326 22.73 -4.32 1.99
CA ILE A 326 22.51 -3.19 1.07
C ILE A 326 22.16 -3.71 -0.33
N GLY A 327 22.98 -4.63 -0.88
CA GLY A 327 22.73 -5.19 -2.21
C GLY A 327 21.38 -5.89 -2.33
N VAL A 328 21.00 -6.69 -1.35
CA VAL A 328 19.73 -7.40 -1.33
C VAL A 328 18.57 -6.45 -1.12
N ALA A 329 18.68 -5.43 -0.28
CA ALA A 329 17.64 -4.41 -0.10
C ALA A 329 17.34 -3.69 -1.43
N MET A 330 18.38 -3.33 -2.20
CA MET A 330 18.22 -2.74 -3.54
C MET A 330 17.58 -3.73 -4.51
N PHE A 331 18.01 -4.99 -4.51
CA PHE A 331 17.46 -6.04 -5.37
C PHE A 331 15.97 -6.32 -5.05
N LEU A 332 15.61 -6.40 -3.77
CA LEU A 332 14.22 -6.57 -3.34
C LEU A 332 13.34 -5.39 -3.77
N SER A 333 13.89 -4.17 -3.75
CA SER A 333 13.18 -2.97 -4.20
C SER A 333 13.01 -2.93 -5.72
N LEU A 334 14.03 -3.36 -6.47
CA LEU A 334 13.93 -3.56 -7.92
C LEU A 334 12.83 -4.57 -8.25
N ALA A 335 12.85 -5.73 -7.60
CA ALA A 335 11.86 -6.79 -7.81
C ALA A 335 10.43 -6.31 -7.45
N ASN A 336 10.27 -5.59 -6.33
CA ASN A 336 8.99 -5.04 -5.93
C ASN A 336 8.48 -3.96 -6.92
N GLY A 337 9.38 -3.09 -7.37
CA GLY A 337 9.07 -2.01 -8.31
C GLY A 337 8.54 -2.53 -9.65
N ILE A 338 9.13 -3.60 -10.20
CA ILE A 338 8.65 -4.25 -11.44
C ILE A 338 7.22 -4.78 -11.26
N GLY A 339 6.86 -5.28 -10.08
CA GLY A 339 5.52 -5.77 -9.75
C GLY A 339 4.53 -4.70 -9.31
N SER A 340 4.94 -3.44 -9.30
CA SER A 340 4.15 -2.32 -8.79
C SER A 340 2.82 -2.20 -9.53
N GLY A 341 1.69 -2.07 -8.81
CA GLY A 341 0.37 -1.94 -9.44
C GLY A 341 -0.29 -3.25 -9.88
N ILE A 342 0.42 -4.38 -9.92
CA ILE A 342 -0.12 -5.66 -10.44
C ILE A 342 -1.40 -6.09 -9.69
N LEU A 343 -1.48 -5.92 -8.38
CA LEU A 343 -2.67 -6.29 -7.60
C LEU A 343 -3.89 -5.46 -7.99
N MET A 344 -3.72 -4.16 -8.22
CA MET A 344 -4.81 -3.28 -8.66
C MET A 344 -5.27 -3.64 -10.07
N THR A 345 -4.32 -3.88 -10.98
CA THR A 345 -4.61 -4.23 -12.37
C THR A 345 -5.33 -5.58 -12.46
N LEU A 346 -4.86 -6.60 -11.75
CA LEU A 346 -5.51 -7.92 -11.74
C LEU A 346 -6.90 -7.85 -11.12
N GLY A 347 -7.07 -7.10 -10.03
CA GLY A 347 -8.39 -6.88 -9.43
C GLY A 347 -9.37 -6.27 -10.43
N ALA A 348 -8.95 -5.25 -11.17
CA ALA A 348 -9.76 -4.59 -12.18
C ALA A 348 -10.06 -5.48 -13.40
N ASP A 349 -9.08 -6.28 -13.84
CA ASP A 349 -9.24 -7.21 -14.98
C ASP A 349 -10.22 -8.36 -14.65
N LEU A 350 -10.30 -8.77 -13.39
CA LEU A 350 -11.12 -9.90 -12.92
C LEU A 350 -12.53 -9.48 -12.45
N ALA A 351 -12.70 -8.20 -12.11
CA ALA A 351 -13.97 -7.69 -11.61
C ALA A 351 -15.04 -7.65 -12.71
N ASP A 352 -16.30 -7.88 -12.31
CA ASP A 352 -17.45 -7.68 -13.20
C ASP A 352 -17.54 -6.19 -13.57
N LYS A 353 -17.54 -5.91 -14.88
CA LYS A 353 -17.62 -4.55 -15.43
C LYS A 353 -18.91 -3.82 -15.02
N SER A 354 -19.99 -4.55 -14.75
CA SER A 354 -21.28 -3.96 -14.35
C SER A 354 -21.30 -3.53 -12.88
N ASN A 355 -20.59 -4.24 -11.98
CA ASN A 355 -20.52 -3.94 -10.56
C ASN A 355 -19.18 -4.40 -9.96
N PRO A 356 -18.07 -3.66 -10.20
CA PRO A 356 -16.72 -4.10 -9.82
C PRO A 356 -16.43 -3.97 -8.32
N ALA A 357 -17.09 -3.05 -7.61
CA ALA A 357 -16.72 -2.64 -6.26
C ALA A 357 -16.71 -3.79 -5.22
N PRO A 358 -17.72 -4.67 -5.12
CA PRO A 358 -17.68 -5.77 -4.16
C PRO A 358 -16.52 -6.74 -4.39
N PHE A 359 -16.22 -7.08 -5.65
CA PHE A 359 -15.10 -7.95 -5.98
C PHE A 359 -13.75 -7.29 -5.68
N LEU A 360 -13.59 -6.01 -6.00
CA LEU A 360 -12.37 -5.25 -5.68
C LEU A 360 -12.12 -5.20 -4.18
N GLY A 361 -13.16 -5.03 -3.37
CA GLY A 361 -13.07 -5.12 -1.90
C GLY A 361 -12.59 -6.48 -1.43
N ALA A 362 -13.19 -7.58 -1.93
CA ALA A 362 -12.79 -8.95 -1.59
C ALA A 362 -11.34 -9.27 -2.05
N TRP A 363 -10.96 -8.82 -3.23
CA TRP A 363 -9.61 -8.96 -3.78
C TRP A 363 -8.57 -8.24 -2.93
N ARG A 364 -8.84 -6.98 -2.59
CA ARG A 364 -7.97 -6.17 -1.73
C ARG A 364 -7.84 -6.78 -0.33
N PHE A 365 -8.96 -7.23 0.25
CA PHE A 365 -8.95 -7.92 1.54
C PHE A 365 -8.09 -9.18 1.51
N THR A 366 -8.17 -9.99 0.45
CA THR A 366 -7.35 -11.20 0.28
C THR A 366 -5.86 -10.87 0.20
N ALA A 367 -5.47 -9.83 -0.54
CA ALA A 367 -4.08 -9.37 -0.60
C ALA A 367 -3.58 -8.84 0.76
N ASN A 368 -4.41 -8.06 1.46
CA ASN A 368 -4.09 -7.51 2.77
C ASN A 368 -4.02 -8.59 3.85
N LEU A 369 -4.83 -9.65 3.74
CA LEU A 369 -4.72 -10.82 4.62
C LEU A 369 -3.35 -11.49 4.52
N GLY A 370 -2.81 -11.62 3.30
CA GLY A 370 -1.43 -12.06 3.09
C GLY A 370 -0.42 -11.09 3.71
N GLY A 371 -0.62 -9.80 3.51
CA GLY A 371 0.21 -8.74 4.11
C GLY A 371 0.24 -8.79 5.62
N ALA A 372 -0.91 -8.95 6.27
CA ALA A 372 -1.01 -9.08 7.73
C ALA A 372 -0.46 -10.43 8.25
N GLY A 373 -0.56 -11.49 7.44
CA GLY A 373 -0.03 -12.82 7.78
C GLY A 373 1.49 -12.89 7.79
N ALA A 374 2.18 -12.16 6.92
CA ALA A 374 3.63 -12.23 6.79
C ALA A 374 4.39 -11.84 8.08
N PRO A 375 4.09 -10.72 8.74
CA PRO A 375 4.73 -10.38 10.02
C PRO A 375 4.47 -11.41 11.13
N LEU A 376 3.29 -12.03 11.15
CA LEU A 376 2.96 -13.09 12.09
C LEU A 376 3.83 -14.33 11.85
N ILE A 377 4.07 -14.70 10.59
CA ILE A 377 4.97 -15.78 10.22
C ILE A 377 6.41 -15.42 10.61
N ILE A 378 6.86 -14.17 10.34
CA ILE A 378 8.19 -13.70 10.75
C ILE A 378 8.34 -13.84 12.25
N ALA A 379 7.41 -13.29 13.04
CA ALA A 379 7.46 -13.32 14.48
C ALA A 379 7.43 -14.76 15.04
N GLY A 380 6.50 -15.60 14.55
CA GLY A 380 6.35 -16.99 15.00
C GLY A 380 7.59 -17.84 14.69
N VAL A 381 8.10 -17.78 13.45
CA VAL A 381 9.28 -18.56 13.07
C VAL A 381 10.54 -18.03 13.76
N THR A 382 10.68 -16.71 13.93
CA THR A 382 11.83 -16.11 14.64
C THR A 382 11.81 -16.51 16.12
N ALA A 383 10.63 -16.66 16.74
CA ALA A 383 10.50 -17.06 18.14
C ALA A 383 10.93 -18.51 18.41
N VAL A 384 10.69 -19.43 17.46
CA VAL A 384 10.98 -20.86 17.63
C VAL A 384 12.27 -21.32 16.94
N ALA A 385 12.81 -20.52 16.03
CA ALA A 385 13.99 -20.86 15.26
C ALA A 385 14.94 -19.63 15.17
N SER A 386 14.92 -18.90 14.05
CA SER A 386 15.76 -17.72 13.87
C SER A 386 15.12 -16.74 12.83
N LEU A 387 15.61 -15.49 12.82
CA LEU A 387 15.23 -14.52 11.82
C LEU A 387 15.62 -15.00 10.41
N SER A 388 16.79 -15.62 10.25
CA SER A 388 17.26 -16.17 8.96
C SER A 388 16.31 -17.23 8.42
N ILE A 389 15.82 -18.15 9.26
CA ILE A 389 14.83 -19.17 8.88
C ILE A 389 13.48 -18.54 8.53
N ALA A 390 13.05 -17.51 9.27
CA ALA A 390 11.83 -16.78 8.97
C ALA A 390 11.89 -16.12 7.58
N VAL A 391 13.02 -15.47 7.27
CA VAL A 391 13.27 -14.84 5.97
C VAL A 391 13.34 -15.89 4.84
N ALA A 392 14.00 -17.04 5.07
CA ALA A 392 14.03 -18.15 4.13
C ALA A 392 12.62 -18.69 3.83
N THR A 393 11.79 -18.84 4.87
CA THR A 393 10.40 -19.30 4.73
C THR A 393 9.60 -18.38 3.81
N LEU A 394 9.76 -17.06 3.95
CA LEU A 394 9.13 -16.08 3.06
C LEU A 394 9.70 -16.15 1.63
N GLY A 395 10.99 -16.41 1.50
CA GLY A 395 11.63 -16.66 0.21
C GLY A 395 10.99 -17.84 -0.54
N VAL A 396 10.76 -18.96 0.18
CA VAL A 396 10.05 -20.13 -0.36
C VAL A 396 8.60 -19.75 -0.76
N PHE A 397 7.90 -19.00 0.07
CA PHE A 397 6.55 -18.52 -0.27
C PHE A 397 6.53 -17.63 -1.51
N GLY A 398 7.58 -16.84 -1.73
CA GLY A 398 7.75 -16.07 -2.97
C GLY A 398 7.82 -16.95 -4.21
N LEU A 399 8.63 -18.02 -4.16
CA LEU A 399 8.76 -18.97 -5.26
C LEU A 399 7.49 -19.82 -5.47
N LEU A 400 6.82 -20.23 -4.39
CA LEU A 400 5.51 -20.89 -4.48
C LEU A 400 4.47 -19.96 -5.10
N GLY A 401 4.46 -18.69 -4.70
CA GLY A 401 3.58 -17.67 -5.28
C GLY A 401 3.86 -17.43 -6.76
N ALA A 402 5.13 -17.43 -7.18
CA ALA A 402 5.49 -17.39 -8.59
C ALA A 402 4.92 -18.58 -9.37
N GLY A 403 5.01 -19.80 -8.79
CA GLY A 403 4.39 -21.00 -9.37
C GLY A 403 2.86 -20.90 -9.50
N VAL A 404 2.18 -20.40 -8.46
CA VAL A 404 0.74 -20.15 -8.47
C VAL A 404 0.36 -19.15 -9.57
N ILE A 405 1.08 -18.05 -9.67
CA ILE A 405 0.85 -17.01 -10.69
C ILE A 405 1.09 -17.57 -12.09
N ALA A 406 2.22 -18.25 -12.31
CA ALA A 406 2.53 -18.87 -13.60
C ALA A 406 1.47 -19.87 -14.05
N ARG A 407 0.88 -20.62 -13.10
CA ARG A 407 -0.13 -21.67 -13.38
C ARG A 407 -1.51 -21.11 -13.66
N TYR A 408 -1.94 -20.09 -12.89
CA TYR A 408 -3.33 -19.63 -12.90
C TYR A 408 -3.55 -18.31 -13.65
N LEU A 409 -2.60 -17.37 -13.63
CA LEU A 409 -2.78 -16.08 -14.28
C LEU A 409 -3.11 -16.18 -15.78
N PRO A 410 -2.47 -17.06 -16.59
CA PRO A 410 -2.79 -17.19 -18.01
C PRO A 410 -4.21 -17.71 -18.32
N ARG A 411 -4.88 -18.29 -17.30
CA ARG A 411 -6.24 -18.84 -17.44
C ARG A 411 -7.32 -17.80 -17.21
N PHE A 412 -6.99 -16.75 -16.42
CA PHE A 412 -7.93 -15.72 -16.00
C PHE A 412 -7.64 -14.35 -16.64
N SER A 413 -6.43 -14.14 -17.17
CA SER A 413 -6.08 -12.88 -17.84
C SER A 413 -6.50 -12.92 -19.31
N PRO A 414 -7.15 -11.86 -19.83
CA PRO A 414 -7.38 -11.73 -21.26
C PRO A 414 -6.02 -11.78 -21.98
N ARG A 415 -5.93 -12.57 -23.04
CA ARG A 415 -4.75 -12.55 -23.92
C ARG A 415 -4.65 -11.13 -24.54
N PRO A 416 -3.46 -10.49 -24.55
CA PRO A 416 -3.30 -9.28 -25.33
C PRO A 416 -3.71 -9.60 -26.75
N GLU A 417 -4.63 -8.83 -27.31
CA GLU A 417 -4.98 -8.93 -28.73
C GLU A 417 -3.69 -8.68 -29.53
N ARG A 418 -3.14 -9.72 -30.10
CA ARG A 418 -2.03 -9.61 -31.06
C ARG A 418 -2.56 -8.76 -32.21
N GLY A 419 -2.08 -7.50 -32.29
CA GLY A 419 -2.29 -6.51 -33.33
C GLY A 419 -3.25 -6.92 -34.46
N GLY A 420 -4.55 -6.83 -34.22
CA GLY A 420 -5.54 -6.78 -35.26
C GLY A 420 -5.43 -5.39 -35.89
N THR A 421 -5.01 -5.35 -37.16
CA THR A 421 -5.16 -4.21 -38.06
C THR A 421 -6.46 -3.49 -37.72
N GLY A 422 -6.36 -2.16 -37.56
CA GLY A 422 -7.46 -1.29 -37.18
C GLY A 422 -8.74 -1.50 -38.01
N PRO A 423 -9.88 -0.98 -37.53
CA PRO A 423 -11.15 -1.18 -38.21
C PRO A 423 -11.02 -0.72 -39.64
N LYS A 424 -11.31 -1.65 -40.58
CA LYS A 424 -11.51 -1.27 -42.02
C LYS A 424 -12.62 -0.22 -42.04
N SER A 425 -12.23 0.99 -42.45
CA SER A 425 -13.17 2.05 -42.77
C SER A 425 -14.22 1.51 -43.74
N PRO A 426 -15.51 1.67 -43.50
CA PRO A 426 -16.52 1.42 -44.49
C PRO A 426 -16.59 2.69 -45.36
N ALA A 427 -15.81 2.72 -46.44
CA ALA A 427 -15.95 3.68 -47.52
C ALA A 427 -15.44 3.02 -48.80
N ASP A 428 -16.33 2.65 -49.70
CA ASP A 428 -16.57 3.50 -50.86
C ASP A 428 -17.81 2.96 -51.61
N PRO A 429 -18.73 3.81 -52.04
CA PRO A 429 -19.84 3.37 -52.87
C PRO A 429 -19.31 3.14 -54.29
N VAL A 430 -19.61 1.94 -54.80
CA VAL A 430 -19.41 1.61 -56.22
C VAL A 430 -20.32 2.50 -57.04
N ALA A 431 -19.72 3.27 -57.94
CA ALA A 431 -20.39 3.98 -59.02
C ALA A 431 -20.97 3.02 -60.05
#